data_293434e61ef6ff6e0400f5c8e0ae7157
#
_entry.id   293434e61ef6ff6e0400f5c8e0ae7157
#
_cell.length_a   1.000
_cell.length_b   1.000
_cell.length_c   1.000
_cell.angle_alpha   90.00
_cell.angle_beta   90.00
_cell.angle_gamma   90.00
#
_symmetry.space_group_name_H-M   'P 1'
#
loop_
_entity.id
_entity.type
_entity.pdbx_description
1 polymer ?
#
loop_
_entity_poly.entity_id
_entity_poly.type
_entity_poly.pdbx_seq_one_letter_code
_entity_poly.pdbx_strand_id
1 'polypeptide(L)'
;MPNYVDVKPELLRWAVNRSGKPAEEYKEAVTDWIAGEAKPTYRQLEAFARRAMVPFGYLFLDEPPREELPVPDYRTRIDGGVQQPSPNLIETIFEMQRRQDWMREYLLEAGQEPLDFVGSANVGDKILPLAKRMRAGLNLNDDWAEQQSSYEEALRFLRERIEEGGILIFINGIVGNNTKRKLDPDEFQGFVFIDDVAPLIFVNGSDYKVAQMFTVAHELAHIWTGQSALFDLTATQPANIDIEKYCNRVAAEFLVPASKLDEACNLRLTATKPSRRLPGSSKLARLWLRGEQKTGS
;
A
#
# COMPACT_ATOMS: atom_id res chain seq x y z
N MET A 1 24.14 7.04 -40.68
CA MET A 1 23.29 8.25 -40.61
C MET A 1 22.46 8.17 -39.38
N PRO A 2 22.18 9.26 -38.66
CA PRO A 2 21.28 9.21 -37.52
C PRO A 2 19.84 8.89 -37.99
N ASN A 3 19.23 7.86 -37.42
CA ASN A 3 17.84 7.52 -37.70
C ASN A 3 16.96 8.41 -36.80
N TYR A 4 16.40 9.46 -37.40
CA TYR A 4 15.41 10.30 -36.75
C TYR A 4 14.05 9.61 -36.74
N VAL A 5 13.27 9.85 -35.67
CA VAL A 5 11.98 9.22 -35.45
C VAL A 5 10.92 10.30 -35.33
N ASP A 6 9.79 10.08 -35.98
CA ASP A 6 8.60 10.93 -35.80
C ASP A 6 7.85 10.46 -34.56
N VAL A 7 7.63 11.39 -33.61
CA VAL A 7 6.87 11.16 -32.40
C VAL A 7 5.89 12.31 -32.22
N LYS A 8 4.66 12.00 -31.89
CA LYS A 8 3.64 13.02 -31.63
C LYS A 8 3.98 13.83 -30.38
N PRO A 9 3.99 15.17 -30.43
CA PRO A 9 4.30 16.01 -29.27
C PRO A 9 3.41 15.73 -28.06
N GLU A 10 2.17 15.28 -28.27
CA GLU A 10 1.21 14.94 -27.22
C GLU A 10 1.68 13.76 -26.38
N LEU A 11 2.29 12.73 -27.00
CA LEU A 11 2.87 11.59 -26.31
C LEU A 11 4.09 11.97 -25.49
N LEU A 12 4.91 12.89 -25.99
CA LEU A 12 6.06 13.43 -25.25
C LEU A 12 5.59 14.25 -24.02
N ARG A 13 4.59 15.14 -24.20
CA ARG A 13 3.99 15.89 -23.10
C ARG A 13 3.37 14.96 -22.04
N TRP A 14 2.63 13.96 -22.49
CA TRP A 14 2.07 12.93 -21.61
C TRP A 14 3.16 12.21 -20.80
N ALA A 15 4.24 11.78 -21.45
CA ALA A 15 5.34 11.09 -20.78
C ALA A 15 6.08 11.98 -19.75
N VAL A 16 6.28 13.25 -20.09
CA VAL A 16 6.86 14.26 -19.18
C VAL A 16 5.94 14.44 -17.96
N ASN A 17 4.66 14.73 -18.18
CA ASN A 17 3.69 14.92 -17.08
C ASN A 17 3.60 13.68 -16.19
N ARG A 18 3.52 12.50 -16.80
CA ARG A 18 3.46 11.22 -16.07
C ARG A 18 4.69 10.98 -15.19
N SER A 19 5.86 11.42 -15.64
CA SER A 19 7.11 11.22 -14.89
C SER A 19 7.22 12.11 -13.65
N GLY A 20 6.40 13.16 -13.54
CA GLY A 20 6.50 14.21 -12.52
C GLY A 20 7.73 15.10 -12.63
N LYS A 21 8.52 14.98 -13.72
CA LYS A 21 9.74 15.78 -13.96
C LYS A 21 9.48 16.81 -15.05
N PRO A 22 9.89 18.08 -14.85
CA PRO A 22 9.80 19.09 -15.89
C PRO A 22 10.68 18.73 -17.10
N ALA A 23 10.26 19.17 -18.29
CA ALA A 23 10.96 18.82 -19.55
C ALA A 23 12.43 19.27 -19.57
N GLU A 24 12.75 20.35 -18.85
CA GLU A 24 14.08 20.96 -18.75
C GLU A 24 15.09 20.08 -17.98
N GLU A 25 14.61 19.17 -17.14
CA GLU A 25 15.47 18.24 -16.40
C GLU A 25 15.98 17.07 -17.24
N TYR A 26 15.42 16.88 -18.44
CA TYR A 26 15.91 15.87 -19.36
C TYR A 26 17.17 16.35 -20.07
N LYS A 27 18.16 15.47 -20.22
CA LYS A 27 19.41 15.79 -20.93
C LYS A 27 19.21 15.94 -22.44
N GLU A 28 18.15 15.35 -22.94
CA GLU A 28 17.72 15.41 -24.31
C GLU A 28 16.99 16.74 -24.58
N ALA A 29 17.01 17.21 -25.80
CA ALA A 29 16.26 18.40 -26.23
C ALA A 29 14.74 18.12 -26.28
N VAL A 30 14.16 17.67 -25.15
CA VAL A 30 12.75 17.26 -25.07
C VAL A 30 11.81 18.42 -25.30
N THR A 31 12.18 19.61 -24.85
CA THR A 31 11.44 20.87 -25.12
C THR A 31 11.32 21.15 -26.61
N ASP A 32 12.44 20.99 -27.37
CA ASP A 32 12.47 21.23 -28.81
C ASP A 32 11.65 20.16 -29.56
N TRP A 33 11.67 18.91 -29.07
CA TRP A 33 10.84 17.85 -29.66
C TRP A 33 9.35 18.12 -29.42
N ILE A 34 8.97 18.59 -28.24
CA ILE A 34 7.59 18.99 -27.90
C ILE A 34 7.13 20.20 -28.72
N ALA A 35 8.05 21.14 -29.01
CA ALA A 35 7.78 22.31 -29.85
C ALA A 35 7.74 21.96 -31.36
N GLY A 36 8.26 20.79 -31.74
CA GLY A 36 8.38 20.38 -33.15
C GLY A 36 9.57 21.01 -33.87
N GLU A 37 10.49 21.64 -33.13
CA GLU A 37 11.68 22.32 -33.67
C GLU A 37 12.81 21.33 -34.01
N ALA A 38 12.80 20.15 -33.34
CA ALA A 38 13.76 19.07 -33.59
C ALA A 38 13.08 17.69 -33.55
N LYS A 39 13.71 16.71 -34.18
CA LYS A 39 13.28 15.31 -34.11
C LYS A 39 14.30 14.50 -33.30
N PRO A 40 13.87 13.61 -32.40
CA PRO A 40 14.76 12.70 -31.69
C PRO A 40 15.33 11.66 -32.63
N THR A 41 16.56 11.23 -32.38
CA THR A 41 17.04 9.94 -32.89
C THR A 41 16.45 8.79 -32.07
N TYR A 42 16.43 7.58 -32.63
CA TYR A 42 15.94 6.37 -31.93
C TYR A 42 16.58 6.21 -30.54
N ARG A 43 17.91 6.37 -30.46
CA ARG A 43 18.64 6.26 -29.18
C ARG A 43 18.28 7.33 -28.15
N GLN A 44 18.05 8.56 -28.62
CA GLN A 44 17.62 9.66 -27.74
C GLN A 44 16.21 9.40 -27.21
N LEU A 45 15.32 8.94 -28.09
CA LEU A 45 13.94 8.62 -27.71
C LEU A 45 13.88 7.44 -26.72
N GLU A 46 14.70 6.41 -26.94
CA GLU A 46 14.83 5.28 -26.00
C GLU A 46 15.37 5.73 -24.62
N ALA A 47 16.40 6.61 -24.63
CA ALA A 47 16.93 7.18 -23.39
C ALA A 47 15.90 8.05 -22.65
N PHE A 48 15.12 8.83 -23.38
CA PHE A 48 14.00 9.60 -22.85
C PHE A 48 12.92 8.69 -22.23
N ALA A 49 12.43 7.68 -22.97
CA ALA A 49 11.44 6.74 -22.48
C ALA A 49 11.86 6.08 -21.15
N ARG A 50 13.12 5.67 -21.08
CA ARG A 50 13.70 5.07 -19.86
C ARG A 50 13.75 6.05 -18.69
N ARG A 51 14.04 7.34 -18.92
CA ARG A 51 14.04 8.38 -17.87
C ARG A 51 12.65 8.80 -17.45
N ALA A 52 11.73 8.88 -18.43
CA ALA A 52 10.32 9.17 -18.18
C ALA A 52 9.58 7.96 -17.58
N MET A 53 10.27 6.80 -17.48
CA MET A 53 9.68 5.55 -16.99
C MET A 53 8.41 5.14 -17.73
N VAL A 54 8.43 5.32 -19.06
CA VAL A 54 7.33 4.90 -19.94
C VAL A 54 7.77 3.77 -20.84
N PRO A 55 6.90 2.81 -21.16
CA PRO A 55 7.19 1.80 -22.17
C PRO A 55 7.52 2.47 -23.51
N PHE A 56 8.63 2.09 -24.13
CA PHE A 56 9.10 2.71 -25.37
C PHE A 56 8.03 2.70 -26.46
N GLY A 57 7.27 1.60 -26.58
CA GLY A 57 6.20 1.46 -27.56
C GLY A 57 5.06 2.48 -27.40
N TYR A 58 4.85 3.04 -26.21
CA TYR A 58 3.81 4.02 -25.96
C TYR A 58 4.06 5.35 -26.68
N LEU A 59 5.31 5.65 -27.02
CA LEU A 59 5.66 6.85 -27.77
C LEU A 59 5.30 6.77 -29.26
N PHE A 60 4.75 5.64 -29.71
CA PHE A 60 4.30 5.41 -31.08
C PHE A 60 2.79 5.17 -31.21
N LEU A 61 2.05 5.36 -30.13
CA LEU A 61 0.59 5.26 -30.13
C LEU A 61 -0.03 6.47 -30.87
N ASP A 62 -1.29 6.31 -31.23
CA ASP A 62 -2.04 7.40 -31.88
C ASP A 62 -2.44 8.50 -30.89
N GLU A 63 -2.70 8.14 -29.64
CA GLU A 63 -3.01 9.04 -28.53
C GLU A 63 -2.40 8.52 -27.22
N PRO A 64 -2.24 9.38 -26.20
CA PRO A 64 -1.76 8.95 -24.89
C PRO A 64 -2.64 7.84 -24.31
N PRO A 65 -2.02 6.76 -23.79
CA PRO A 65 -2.79 5.68 -23.20
C PRO A 65 -3.52 6.16 -21.93
N ARG A 66 -4.73 5.66 -21.73
CA ARG A 66 -5.44 5.81 -20.46
C ARG A 66 -4.95 4.71 -19.53
N GLU A 67 -4.25 5.11 -18.49
CA GLU A 67 -3.82 4.19 -17.42
C GLU A 67 -4.91 4.13 -16.36
N GLU A 68 -5.83 3.18 -16.50
CA GLU A 68 -6.83 2.89 -15.47
C GLU A 68 -6.16 1.98 -14.43
N LEU A 69 -6.06 2.47 -13.19
CA LEU A 69 -5.53 1.67 -12.10
C LEU A 69 -6.59 0.69 -11.60
N PRO A 70 -6.20 -0.56 -11.29
CA PRO A 70 -7.12 -1.58 -10.77
C PRO A 70 -7.54 -1.33 -9.31
N VAL A 71 -7.14 -0.22 -8.74
CA VAL A 71 -7.51 0.22 -7.38
C VAL A 71 -8.52 1.35 -7.50
N PRO A 72 -9.71 1.25 -6.90
CA PRO A 72 -10.69 2.31 -6.94
C PRO A 72 -10.18 3.56 -6.22
N ASP A 73 -10.50 4.72 -6.79
CA ASP A 73 -10.38 6.05 -6.21
C ASP A 73 -9.00 6.54 -5.78
N TYR A 74 -7.92 6.21 -6.55
CA TYR A 74 -6.68 6.96 -6.39
C TYR A 74 -6.84 8.40 -6.89
N ARG A 75 -7.30 9.28 -6.00
CA ARG A 75 -7.35 10.74 -6.20
C ARG A 75 -6.89 11.43 -4.93
N THR A 76 -5.58 11.45 -4.70
CA THR A 76 -5.00 12.21 -3.59
C THR A 76 -5.21 13.71 -3.81
N ARG A 77 -5.87 14.37 -2.87
CA ARG A 77 -5.86 15.83 -2.76
C ARG A 77 -4.77 16.22 -1.78
N ILE A 78 -3.63 16.63 -2.28
CA ILE A 78 -2.68 17.43 -1.50
C ILE A 78 -2.90 18.88 -1.94
N ASP A 79 -3.21 19.77 -0.99
CA ASP A 79 -3.33 21.22 -1.13
C ASP A 79 -3.63 21.74 -2.55
N GLY A 80 -4.87 21.50 -3.03
CA GLY A 80 -5.40 22.20 -4.21
C GLY A 80 -5.28 21.49 -5.56
N GLY A 81 -4.77 20.26 -5.67
CA GLY A 81 -4.68 19.54 -6.94
C GLY A 81 -4.90 18.01 -6.80
N VAL A 82 -5.46 17.40 -7.84
CA VAL A 82 -5.45 15.93 -7.99
C VAL A 82 -4.04 15.55 -8.41
N GLN A 83 -3.25 14.96 -7.53
CA GLN A 83 -1.94 14.41 -7.90
C GLN A 83 -2.13 13.09 -8.65
N GLN A 84 -1.47 12.97 -9.80
CA GLN A 84 -1.38 11.70 -10.51
C GLN A 84 -0.42 10.77 -9.77
N PRO A 85 -0.72 9.44 -9.69
CA PRO A 85 0.17 8.49 -9.06
C PRO A 85 1.52 8.47 -9.76
N SER A 86 2.59 8.30 -8.97
CA SER A 86 3.93 8.21 -9.52
C SER A 86 4.08 6.97 -10.41
N PRO A 87 5.01 7.01 -11.38
CA PRO A 87 5.33 5.82 -12.19
C PRO A 87 5.78 4.61 -11.34
N ASN A 88 6.37 4.86 -10.17
CA ASN A 88 6.79 3.82 -9.24
C ASN A 88 5.58 3.09 -8.63
N LEU A 89 4.58 3.85 -8.19
CA LEU A 89 3.34 3.28 -7.66
C LEU A 89 2.56 2.56 -8.75
N ILE A 90 2.37 3.17 -9.92
CA ILE A 90 1.66 2.56 -11.05
C ILE A 90 2.27 1.21 -11.43
N GLU A 91 3.60 1.15 -11.59
CA GLU A 91 4.28 -0.10 -11.95
C GLU A 91 4.17 -1.15 -10.86
N THR A 92 4.24 -0.75 -9.57
CA THR A 92 4.06 -1.65 -8.43
C THR A 92 2.66 -2.24 -8.40
N ILE A 93 1.62 -1.42 -8.61
CA ILE A 93 0.23 -1.86 -8.67
C ILE A 93 0.05 -2.91 -9.78
N PHE A 94 0.49 -2.62 -11.01
CA PHE A 94 0.37 -3.57 -12.13
C PHE A 94 1.23 -4.83 -11.94
N GLU A 95 2.39 -4.73 -11.29
CA GLU A 95 3.19 -5.91 -10.95
C GLU A 95 2.45 -6.80 -9.96
N MET A 96 1.85 -6.25 -8.93
CA MET A 96 1.09 -7.01 -7.93
C MET A 96 -0.18 -7.62 -8.53
N GLN A 97 -0.88 -6.90 -9.41
CA GLN A 97 -2.04 -7.43 -10.11
C GLN A 97 -1.67 -8.67 -10.94
N ARG A 98 -0.60 -8.59 -11.75
CA ARG A 98 -0.13 -9.76 -12.53
C ARG A 98 0.25 -10.95 -11.65
N ARG A 99 0.81 -10.70 -10.46
CA ARG A 99 1.14 -11.76 -9.49
C ARG A 99 -0.11 -12.38 -8.89
N GLN A 100 -1.12 -11.56 -8.57
CA GLN A 100 -2.41 -12.03 -8.09
C GLN A 100 -3.10 -12.88 -9.16
N ASP A 101 -3.21 -12.38 -10.39
CA ASP A 101 -3.87 -13.09 -11.51
C ASP A 101 -3.23 -14.46 -11.73
N TRP A 102 -1.88 -14.52 -11.77
CA TRP A 102 -1.16 -15.78 -11.92
C TRP A 102 -1.41 -16.75 -10.77
N MET A 103 -1.37 -16.27 -9.52
CA MET A 103 -1.61 -17.11 -8.37
C MET A 103 -3.05 -17.59 -8.32
N ARG A 104 -4.01 -16.72 -8.67
CA ARG A 104 -5.42 -17.06 -8.74
C ARG A 104 -5.67 -18.21 -9.73
N GLU A 105 -5.12 -18.10 -10.94
CA GLU A 105 -5.22 -19.17 -11.94
C GLU A 105 -4.63 -20.48 -11.40
N TYR A 106 -3.43 -20.43 -10.83
CA TYR A 106 -2.78 -21.61 -10.24
C TYR A 106 -3.60 -22.26 -9.12
N LEU A 107 -4.14 -21.46 -8.21
CA LEU A 107 -4.95 -21.97 -7.08
C LEU A 107 -6.27 -22.58 -7.57
N LEU A 108 -6.93 -21.97 -8.56
CA LEU A 108 -8.15 -22.53 -9.17
C LEU A 108 -7.88 -23.86 -9.87
N GLU A 109 -6.76 -23.97 -10.62
CA GLU A 109 -6.35 -25.24 -11.23
C GLU A 109 -6.01 -26.32 -10.18
N ALA A 110 -5.49 -25.91 -9.02
CA ALA A 110 -5.24 -26.80 -7.89
C ALA A 110 -6.50 -27.20 -7.10
N GLY A 111 -7.68 -26.65 -7.46
CA GLY A 111 -8.96 -26.93 -6.79
C GLY A 111 -9.14 -26.20 -5.46
N GLN A 112 -8.47 -25.04 -5.29
CA GLN A 112 -8.63 -24.21 -4.09
C GLN A 112 -10.05 -23.64 -4.06
N GLU A 113 -10.75 -23.87 -2.95
CA GLU A 113 -12.06 -23.28 -2.68
C GLU A 113 -11.92 -21.80 -2.25
N PRO A 114 -12.94 -20.96 -2.47
CA PRO A 114 -12.97 -19.60 -1.97
C PRO A 114 -12.76 -19.51 -0.46
N LEU A 115 -12.13 -18.43 -0.03
CA LEU A 115 -11.86 -18.12 1.37
C LEU A 115 -13.11 -17.49 2.02
N ASP A 116 -13.77 -18.19 2.91
CA ASP A 116 -15.06 -17.80 3.52
C ASP A 116 -15.04 -16.46 4.27
N PHE A 117 -13.87 -15.98 4.66
CA PHE A 117 -13.73 -14.72 5.39
C PHE A 117 -13.72 -13.48 4.49
N VAL A 118 -13.42 -13.62 3.20
CA VAL A 118 -13.40 -12.49 2.25
C VAL A 118 -14.82 -11.94 2.11
N GLY A 119 -14.99 -10.63 2.35
CA GLY A 119 -16.28 -9.98 2.28
C GLY A 119 -17.32 -10.46 3.33
N SER A 120 -16.87 -11.14 4.40
CA SER A 120 -17.77 -11.70 5.42
C SER A 120 -18.21 -10.68 6.48
N ALA A 121 -17.77 -9.44 6.40
CA ALA A 121 -18.12 -8.35 7.31
C ALA A 121 -18.69 -7.15 6.55
N ASN A 122 -19.53 -6.38 7.24
CA ASN A 122 -20.05 -5.12 6.70
C ASN A 122 -19.43 -3.93 7.44
N VAL A 123 -19.27 -2.83 6.72
CA VAL A 123 -18.89 -1.54 7.33
C VAL A 123 -19.96 -1.15 8.34
N GLY A 124 -19.54 -0.91 9.60
CA GLY A 124 -20.46 -0.64 10.70
C GLY A 124 -20.74 -1.82 11.62
N ASP A 125 -20.29 -3.03 11.28
CA ASP A 125 -20.31 -4.16 12.22
C ASP A 125 -19.53 -3.83 13.51
N LYS A 126 -19.86 -4.51 14.61
CA LYS A 126 -19.16 -4.31 15.89
C LYS A 126 -17.68 -4.67 15.76
N ILE A 127 -16.80 -3.74 16.07
CA ILE A 127 -15.35 -3.84 15.88
C ILE A 127 -14.75 -5.01 16.65
N LEU A 128 -15.05 -5.12 17.95
CA LEU A 128 -14.48 -6.17 18.80
C LEU A 128 -14.78 -7.59 18.30
N PRO A 129 -16.03 -7.98 17.94
CA PRO A 129 -16.29 -9.28 17.35
C PRO A 129 -15.58 -9.50 16.02
N LEU A 130 -15.46 -8.48 15.16
CA LEU A 130 -14.77 -8.60 13.90
C LEU A 130 -13.27 -8.83 14.11
N ALA A 131 -12.60 -8.02 14.92
CA ALA A 131 -11.18 -8.19 15.21
C ALA A 131 -10.87 -9.56 15.84
N LYS A 132 -11.77 -10.09 16.69
CA LYS A 132 -11.66 -11.47 17.21
C LYS A 132 -11.78 -12.53 16.11
N ARG A 133 -12.73 -12.38 15.17
CA ARG A 133 -12.88 -13.29 14.04
C ARG A 133 -11.64 -13.24 13.13
N MET A 134 -11.10 -12.05 12.87
CA MET A 134 -9.87 -11.89 12.09
C MET A 134 -8.69 -12.61 12.74
N ARG A 135 -8.48 -12.41 14.05
CA ARG A 135 -7.44 -13.15 14.78
C ARG A 135 -7.64 -14.65 14.73
N ALA A 136 -8.87 -15.12 14.98
CA ALA A 136 -9.19 -16.56 14.93
C ALA A 136 -8.95 -17.15 13.53
N GLY A 137 -9.34 -16.45 12.47
CA GLY A 137 -9.10 -16.87 11.08
C GLY A 137 -7.63 -16.98 10.69
N LEU A 138 -6.76 -16.24 11.38
CA LEU A 138 -5.30 -16.27 11.20
C LEU A 138 -4.59 -17.11 12.29
N ASN A 139 -5.31 -17.88 13.10
CA ASN A 139 -4.76 -18.66 14.21
C ASN A 139 -3.92 -17.81 15.19
N LEU A 140 -4.37 -16.58 15.46
CA LEU A 140 -3.76 -15.64 16.40
C LEU A 140 -4.56 -15.61 17.71
N ASN A 141 -3.87 -15.67 18.86
CA ASN A 141 -4.47 -15.40 20.15
C ASN A 141 -4.43 -13.88 20.46
N ASP A 142 -5.10 -13.46 21.55
CA ASP A 142 -5.13 -12.05 21.92
C ASP A 142 -3.76 -11.50 22.38
N ASP A 143 -2.81 -12.37 22.72
CA ASP A 143 -1.47 -12.04 23.23
C ASP A 143 -0.37 -12.21 22.16
N TRP A 144 -0.72 -12.54 20.92
CA TRP A 144 0.24 -12.91 19.89
C TRP A 144 1.40 -11.91 19.72
N ALA A 145 1.10 -10.61 19.79
CA ALA A 145 2.09 -9.55 19.60
C ALA A 145 2.99 -9.39 20.83
N GLU A 146 2.48 -9.66 22.05
CA GLU A 146 3.26 -9.59 23.29
C GLU A 146 4.27 -10.73 23.41
N GLN A 147 4.02 -11.85 22.76
CA GLN A 147 4.88 -13.02 22.74
C GLN A 147 6.12 -12.80 21.86
N GLN A 148 6.16 -11.73 21.07
CA GLN A 148 7.29 -11.45 20.18
C GLN A 148 8.31 -10.54 20.86
N SER A 149 9.61 -10.80 20.62
CA SER A 149 10.69 -10.06 21.27
C SER A 149 10.93 -8.66 20.67
N SER A 150 10.54 -8.46 19.39
CA SER A 150 10.70 -7.20 18.65
C SER A 150 9.55 -6.96 17.66
N TYR A 151 9.48 -5.73 17.11
CA TYR A 151 8.52 -5.40 16.06
C TYR A 151 8.79 -6.14 14.76
N GLU A 152 10.05 -6.39 14.44
CA GLU A 152 10.47 -7.15 13.28
C GLU A 152 9.98 -8.60 13.36
N GLU A 153 10.11 -9.21 14.54
CA GLU A 153 9.60 -10.57 14.78
C GLU A 153 8.08 -10.62 14.76
N ALA A 154 7.41 -9.63 15.36
CA ALA A 154 5.95 -9.53 15.33
C ALA A 154 5.43 -9.39 13.89
N LEU A 155 6.05 -8.54 13.06
CA LEU A 155 5.67 -8.37 11.67
C LEU A 155 5.93 -9.65 10.85
N ARG A 156 7.06 -10.33 11.07
CA ARG A 156 7.36 -11.60 10.41
C ARG A 156 6.35 -12.67 10.80
N PHE A 157 6.06 -12.81 12.08
CA PHE A 157 5.08 -13.78 12.58
C PHE A 157 3.68 -13.51 12.03
N LEU A 158 3.25 -12.23 12.03
CA LEU A 158 1.96 -11.85 11.44
C LEU A 158 1.91 -12.19 9.95
N ARG A 159 2.98 -11.90 9.22
CA ARG A 159 3.07 -12.25 7.80
C ARG A 159 2.94 -13.75 7.56
N GLU A 160 3.64 -14.57 8.33
CA GLU A 160 3.56 -16.04 8.24
C GLU A 160 2.11 -16.53 8.47
N ARG A 161 1.41 -15.96 9.47
CA ARG A 161 0.00 -16.31 9.74
C ARG A 161 -0.95 -15.87 8.61
N ILE A 162 -0.69 -14.73 7.98
CA ILE A 162 -1.45 -14.22 6.83
C ILE A 162 -1.25 -15.16 5.62
N GLU A 163 -0.01 -15.53 5.32
CA GLU A 163 0.32 -16.45 4.22
C GLU A 163 -0.30 -17.84 4.45
N GLU A 164 -0.27 -18.37 5.67
CA GLU A 164 -0.95 -19.62 6.04
C GLU A 164 -2.47 -19.51 5.95
N GLY A 165 -3.05 -18.34 6.14
CA GLY A 165 -4.46 -18.05 5.94
C GLY A 165 -4.88 -17.95 4.47
N GLY A 166 -3.95 -18.12 3.52
CA GLY A 166 -4.24 -18.06 2.07
C GLY A 166 -4.22 -16.65 1.48
N ILE A 167 -3.72 -15.66 2.20
CA ILE A 167 -3.61 -14.29 1.72
C ILE A 167 -2.18 -14.03 1.22
N LEU A 168 -2.06 -13.51 0.00
CA LEU A 168 -0.77 -13.09 -0.55
C LEU A 168 -0.34 -11.79 0.13
N ILE A 169 0.88 -11.74 0.66
CA ILE A 169 1.41 -10.52 1.28
C ILE A 169 2.81 -10.20 0.76
N PHE A 170 2.97 -8.96 0.27
CA PHE A 170 4.23 -8.43 -0.22
C PHE A 170 4.60 -7.17 0.57
N ILE A 171 5.82 -7.13 1.08
CA ILE A 171 6.39 -5.96 1.76
C ILE A 171 7.67 -5.59 1.03
N ASN A 172 7.63 -4.51 0.25
CA ASN A 172 8.77 -4.05 -0.53
C ASN A 172 8.83 -2.52 -0.57
N GLY A 173 10.02 -1.94 -0.42
CA GLY A 173 10.26 -0.49 -0.48
C GLY A 173 10.85 -0.01 -1.80
N ILE A 174 10.93 -0.88 -2.82
CA ILE A 174 11.49 -0.57 -4.15
C ILE A 174 10.61 -1.18 -5.24
N VAL A 175 10.67 -0.61 -6.44
CA VAL A 175 9.96 -1.15 -7.59
C VAL A 175 10.71 -2.37 -8.12
N GLY A 176 10.05 -3.52 -8.13
CA GLY A 176 10.67 -4.79 -8.51
C GLY A 176 11.95 -5.05 -7.71
N ASN A 177 13.08 -5.25 -8.40
CA ASN A 177 14.40 -5.43 -7.80
C ASN A 177 15.31 -4.20 -7.97
N ASN A 178 14.77 -3.03 -8.31
CA ASN A 178 15.56 -1.85 -8.61
C ASN A 178 15.75 -0.95 -7.37
N THR A 179 16.88 -1.09 -6.70
CA THR A 179 17.23 -0.33 -5.48
C THR A 179 17.31 1.20 -5.68
N LYS A 180 17.37 1.67 -6.94
CA LYS A 180 17.36 3.11 -7.27
C LYS A 180 15.94 3.67 -7.39
N ARG A 181 14.92 2.82 -7.45
CA ARG A 181 13.52 3.19 -7.56
C ARG A 181 12.80 2.88 -6.24
N LYS A 182 12.99 3.76 -5.27
CA LYS A 182 12.34 3.66 -3.97
C LYS A 182 10.88 4.06 -4.07
N LEU A 183 10.04 3.38 -3.29
CA LEU A 183 8.66 3.76 -3.05
C LEU A 183 8.63 4.82 -1.96
N ASP A 184 7.75 5.81 -2.14
CA ASP A 184 7.58 6.92 -1.21
C ASP A 184 6.46 6.58 -0.21
N PRO A 185 6.73 6.49 1.10
CA PRO A 185 5.70 6.24 2.09
C PRO A 185 4.77 7.45 2.32
N ASP A 186 5.17 8.65 1.90
CA ASP A 186 4.31 9.84 1.92
C ASP A 186 3.30 9.82 0.75
N GLU A 187 3.57 9.06 -0.33
CA GLU A 187 2.64 8.86 -1.43
C GLU A 187 1.60 7.78 -1.11
N PHE A 188 2.03 6.65 -0.56
CA PHE A 188 1.14 5.55 -0.16
C PHE A 188 1.82 4.62 0.84
N GLN A 189 1.04 3.96 1.68
CA GLN A 189 1.52 3.03 2.70
C GLN A 189 1.26 1.58 2.34
N GLY A 190 0.14 1.30 1.69
CA GLY A 190 -0.22 -0.03 1.24
C GLY A 190 -1.41 -0.01 0.29
N PHE A 191 -1.77 -1.17 -0.21
CA PHE A 191 -3.00 -1.40 -0.94
C PHE A 191 -3.39 -2.88 -0.89
N VAL A 192 -4.67 -3.14 -1.15
CA VAL A 192 -5.23 -4.48 -1.17
C VAL A 192 -5.99 -4.72 -2.47
N PHE A 193 -5.82 -5.90 -3.03
CA PHE A 193 -6.69 -6.44 -4.08
C PHE A 193 -7.57 -7.53 -3.49
N ILE A 194 -8.87 -7.30 -3.54
CA ILE A 194 -9.85 -8.26 -3.07
C ILE A 194 -10.10 -9.32 -4.14
N ASP A 195 -9.96 -10.56 -3.74
CA ASP A 195 -10.30 -11.75 -4.51
C ASP A 195 -10.65 -12.86 -3.52
N ASP A 196 -11.63 -13.68 -3.85
CA ASP A 196 -12.11 -14.74 -2.96
C ASP A 196 -11.18 -15.95 -2.88
N VAL A 197 -10.26 -16.10 -3.84
CA VAL A 197 -9.31 -17.23 -3.92
C VAL A 197 -7.88 -16.78 -3.61
N ALA A 198 -7.48 -15.61 -4.12
CA ALA A 198 -6.11 -15.09 -4.01
C ALA A 198 -6.09 -13.60 -3.58
N PRO A 199 -6.65 -13.23 -2.41
CA PRO A 199 -6.56 -11.86 -1.94
C PRO A 199 -5.09 -11.47 -1.73
N LEU A 200 -4.74 -10.21 -2.08
CA LEU A 200 -3.36 -9.74 -2.04
C LEU A 200 -3.25 -8.43 -1.27
N ILE A 201 -2.32 -8.39 -0.33
CA ILE A 201 -1.88 -7.20 0.39
C ILE A 201 -0.49 -6.79 -0.09
N PHE A 202 -0.31 -5.52 -0.41
CA PHE A 202 1.00 -4.90 -0.59
C PHE A 202 1.22 -3.82 0.47
N VAL A 203 2.41 -3.81 1.08
CA VAL A 203 2.81 -2.80 2.06
C VAL A 203 4.13 -2.16 1.62
N ASN A 204 4.18 -0.83 1.68
CA ASN A 204 5.39 -0.08 1.38
C ASN A 204 6.46 -0.35 2.45
N GLY A 205 7.48 -1.10 2.06
CA GLY A 205 8.59 -1.51 2.95
C GLY A 205 9.54 -0.36 3.32
N SER A 206 9.41 0.83 2.70
CA SER A 206 10.18 2.03 3.06
C SER A 206 9.72 2.67 4.35
N ASP A 207 8.51 2.37 4.81
CA ASP A 207 7.95 2.89 6.06
C ASP A 207 8.55 2.17 7.29
N TYR A 208 8.28 2.73 8.49
CA TYR A 208 8.71 2.13 9.76
C TYR A 208 7.96 0.82 10.06
N LYS A 209 8.62 -0.11 10.74
CA LYS A 209 8.05 -1.44 11.04
C LYS A 209 6.71 -1.40 11.78
N VAL A 210 6.53 -0.44 12.67
CA VAL A 210 5.27 -0.24 13.40
C VAL A 210 4.16 0.24 12.45
N ALA A 211 4.47 1.18 11.56
CA ALA A 211 3.53 1.64 10.54
C ALA A 211 3.20 0.52 9.55
N GLN A 212 4.19 -0.24 9.07
CA GLN A 212 3.96 -1.42 8.23
C GLN A 212 2.99 -2.41 8.89
N MET A 213 3.13 -2.66 10.20
CA MET A 213 2.25 -3.58 10.92
C MET A 213 0.81 -3.04 11.01
N PHE A 214 0.66 -1.73 11.22
CA PHE A 214 -0.65 -1.09 11.20
C PHE A 214 -1.29 -1.16 9.81
N THR A 215 -0.52 -0.88 8.77
CA THR A 215 -0.97 -0.99 7.37
C THR A 215 -1.42 -2.42 7.06
N VAL A 216 -0.64 -3.45 7.46
CA VAL A 216 -1.06 -4.85 7.28
C VAL A 216 -2.41 -5.13 7.93
N ALA A 217 -2.61 -4.70 9.17
CA ALA A 217 -3.87 -4.91 9.90
C ALA A 217 -5.05 -4.14 9.28
N HIS A 218 -4.77 -2.97 8.72
CA HIS A 218 -5.74 -2.14 8.01
C HIS A 218 -6.19 -2.82 6.70
N GLU A 219 -5.24 -3.28 5.89
CA GLU A 219 -5.54 -3.99 4.64
C GLU A 219 -6.26 -5.34 4.89
N LEU A 220 -5.95 -6.01 5.99
CA LEU A 220 -6.72 -7.17 6.43
C LEU A 220 -8.19 -6.81 6.69
N ALA A 221 -8.49 -5.67 7.32
CA ALA A 221 -9.87 -5.25 7.56
C ALA A 221 -10.62 -5.02 6.24
N HIS A 222 -9.95 -4.51 5.20
CA HIS A 222 -10.50 -4.39 3.85
C HIS A 222 -10.82 -5.76 3.24
N ILE A 223 -10.00 -6.78 3.42
CA ILE A 223 -10.31 -8.14 2.94
C ILE A 223 -11.59 -8.67 3.59
N TRP A 224 -11.73 -8.53 4.91
CA TRP A 224 -12.95 -8.98 5.61
C TRP A 224 -14.19 -8.20 5.21
N THR A 225 -14.06 -6.92 4.83
CA THR A 225 -15.19 -6.11 4.33
C THR A 225 -15.44 -6.26 2.83
N GLY A 226 -14.56 -6.94 2.09
CA GLY A 226 -14.71 -7.17 0.66
C GLY A 226 -14.54 -5.90 -0.20
N GLN A 227 -13.79 -4.91 0.28
CA GLN A 227 -13.62 -3.64 -0.41
C GLN A 227 -12.15 -3.35 -0.68
N SER A 228 -11.79 -3.34 -1.98
CA SER A 228 -10.45 -2.93 -2.42
C SER A 228 -10.21 -1.45 -2.12
N ALA A 229 -9.04 -1.12 -1.60
CA ALA A 229 -8.63 0.24 -1.31
C ALA A 229 -7.13 0.43 -1.54
N LEU A 230 -6.74 1.68 -1.76
CA LEU A 230 -5.36 2.15 -1.64
C LEU A 230 -5.27 2.97 -0.35
N PHE A 231 -4.42 2.54 0.57
CA PHE A 231 -4.27 3.20 1.86
C PHE A 231 -3.27 4.35 1.78
N ASP A 232 -3.80 5.56 2.02
CA ASP A 232 -3.06 6.79 2.18
C ASP A 232 -3.61 7.55 3.39
N LEU A 233 -2.77 7.83 4.39
CA LEU A 233 -3.15 8.59 5.60
C LEU A 233 -3.63 10.02 5.29
N THR A 234 -3.30 10.56 4.10
CA THR A 234 -3.65 11.91 3.70
C THR A 234 -4.90 12.00 2.82
N ALA A 235 -5.42 10.86 2.34
CA ALA A 235 -6.57 10.81 1.45
C ALA A 235 -7.87 11.15 2.18
N THR A 236 -8.40 12.33 1.93
CA THR A 236 -9.70 12.80 2.44
C THR A 236 -10.73 12.88 1.33
N GLN A 237 -11.25 11.72 0.87
CA GLN A 237 -12.44 11.72 0.02
C GLN A 237 -13.70 11.42 0.85
N PRO A 238 -14.81 12.18 0.69
CA PRO A 238 -16.00 12.00 1.51
C PRO A 238 -16.64 10.62 1.42
N ALA A 239 -16.57 9.96 0.27
CA ALA A 239 -17.22 8.66 0.05
C ALA A 239 -16.51 7.48 0.76
N ASN A 240 -15.20 7.58 1.02
CA ASN A 240 -14.39 6.51 1.61
C ASN A 240 -14.03 6.75 3.08
N ILE A 241 -14.28 7.95 3.62
CA ILE A 241 -13.89 8.32 4.99
C ILE A 241 -14.46 7.36 6.04
N ASP A 242 -15.69 6.91 5.89
CA ASP A 242 -16.33 6.04 6.89
C ASP A 242 -15.76 4.63 6.87
N ILE A 243 -15.41 4.12 5.68
CA ILE A 243 -14.74 2.82 5.51
C ILE A 243 -13.35 2.88 6.10
N GLU A 244 -12.57 3.89 5.74
CA GLU A 244 -11.21 4.08 6.23
C GLU A 244 -11.16 4.21 7.75
N LYS A 245 -12.05 5.04 8.34
CA LYS A 245 -12.19 5.15 9.80
C LYS A 245 -12.59 3.83 10.43
N TYR A 246 -13.46 3.08 9.79
CA TYR A 246 -13.87 1.77 10.28
C TYR A 246 -12.70 0.79 10.26
N CYS A 247 -11.99 0.65 9.13
CA CYS A 247 -10.83 -0.22 8.99
C CYS A 247 -9.70 0.17 9.95
N ASN A 248 -9.44 1.47 10.16
CA ASN A 248 -8.49 1.96 11.15
C ASN A 248 -8.83 1.49 12.58
N ARG A 249 -10.11 1.56 12.97
CA ARG A 249 -10.57 1.11 14.31
C ARG A 249 -10.49 -0.42 14.44
N VAL A 250 -10.80 -1.15 13.38
CA VAL A 250 -10.67 -2.61 13.37
C VAL A 250 -9.20 -3.01 13.46
N ALA A 251 -8.31 -2.37 12.69
CA ALA A 251 -6.87 -2.59 12.74
C ALA A 251 -6.29 -2.34 14.14
N ALA A 252 -6.69 -1.25 14.77
CA ALA A 252 -6.27 -0.93 16.14
C ALA A 252 -6.67 -2.03 17.14
N GLU A 253 -7.92 -2.48 17.11
CA GLU A 253 -8.44 -3.54 17.98
C GLU A 253 -7.82 -4.91 17.65
N PHE A 254 -7.52 -5.16 16.36
CA PHE A 254 -6.83 -6.39 15.92
C PHE A 254 -5.41 -6.47 16.49
N LEU A 255 -4.66 -5.36 16.47
CA LEU A 255 -3.28 -5.30 16.96
C LEU A 255 -3.19 -5.20 18.48
N VAL A 256 -4.07 -4.43 19.08
CA VAL A 256 -4.06 -4.13 20.54
C VAL A 256 -5.48 -4.21 21.07
N PRO A 257 -5.93 -5.40 21.56
CA PRO A 257 -7.26 -5.54 22.13
C PRO A 257 -7.51 -4.57 23.28
N ALA A 258 -8.68 -3.92 23.31
CA ALA A 258 -9.05 -2.96 24.34
C ALA A 258 -8.96 -3.57 25.76
N SER A 259 -9.30 -4.86 25.92
CA SER A 259 -9.15 -5.59 27.17
C SER A 259 -7.70 -5.58 27.70
N LYS A 260 -6.71 -5.63 26.82
CA LYS A 260 -5.30 -5.56 27.20
C LYS A 260 -4.85 -4.15 27.61
N LEU A 261 -5.41 -3.13 26.97
CA LEU A 261 -5.19 -1.74 27.40
C LEU A 261 -5.74 -1.50 28.79
N ASP A 262 -6.94 -1.99 29.10
CA ASP A 262 -7.56 -1.87 30.41
C ASP A 262 -6.75 -2.60 31.51
N GLU A 263 -6.28 -3.83 31.23
CA GLU A 263 -5.37 -4.57 32.12
C GLU A 263 -4.09 -3.77 32.40
N ALA A 264 -3.46 -3.21 31.37
CA ALA A 264 -2.23 -2.42 31.52
C ALA A 264 -2.46 -1.10 32.29
N CYS A 265 -3.61 -0.46 32.11
CA CYS A 265 -3.98 0.73 32.86
C CYS A 265 -4.28 0.42 34.35
N ASN A 266 -4.98 -0.66 34.62
CA ASN A 266 -5.30 -1.09 35.99
C ASN A 266 -4.02 -1.49 36.76
N LEU A 267 -3.07 -2.18 36.12
CA LEU A 267 -1.79 -2.50 36.73
C LEU A 267 -0.97 -1.25 37.09
N ARG A 268 -1.09 -0.14 36.34
CA ARG A 268 -0.44 1.14 36.65
C ARG A 268 -1.06 1.84 37.81
N LEU A 269 -2.37 1.77 37.95
CA LEU A 269 -3.12 2.41 39.07
C LEU A 269 -2.90 1.68 40.40
N THR A 270 -2.65 0.37 40.35
CA THR A 270 -2.42 -0.45 41.56
C THR A 270 -0.94 -0.50 41.98
N ALA A 271 0.00 -0.11 41.11
CA ALA A 271 1.42 -0.09 41.42
C ALA A 271 1.79 1.19 42.22
N THR A 272 1.89 1.08 43.50
CA THR A 272 2.24 2.17 44.44
C THR A 272 3.71 2.62 44.41
N LYS A 273 4.54 2.06 43.54
CA LYS A 273 5.94 2.51 43.31
C LYS A 273 6.28 2.44 41.83
N PRO A 274 6.89 3.48 41.22
CA PRO A 274 7.35 3.41 39.83
C PRO A 274 8.56 2.48 39.73
N SER A 275 8.35 1.20 39.46
CA SER A 275 9.44 0.32 39.05
C SER A 275 9.84 0.65 37.61
N ARG A 276 11.12 0.87 37.37
CA ARG A 276 11.69 1.26 36.06
C ARG A 276 11.55 0.21 34.95
N ARG A 277 10.94 -0.94 35.23
CA ARG A 277 10.65 -2.00 34.24
C ARG A 277 9.31 -2.64 34.57
N LEU A 278 8.33 -2.40 33.71
CA LEU A 278 7.09 -3.18 33.70
C LEU A 278 7.34 -4.44 32.84
N PRO A 279 7.26 -5.64 33.39
CA PRO A 279 7.12 -6.84 32.57
C PRO A 279 5.70 -6.82 31.98
N GLY A 280 5.54 -6.98 30.68
CA GLY A 280 4.29 -7.32 30.04
C GLY A 280 3.42 -6.18 29.47
N SER A 281 3.73 -4.90 29.65
CA SER A 281 3.00 -3.87 28.89
C SER A 281 3.54 -3.81 27.46
N SER A 282 2.71 -4.20 26.48
CA SER A 282 3.16 -4.27 25.08
C SER A 282 3.81 -2.96 24.64
N LYS A 283 4.99 -3.05 24.04
CA LYS A 283 5.66 -1.91 23.43
C LYS A 283 4.74 -1.23 22.40
N LEU A 284 3.89 -2.00 21.75
CA LEU A 284 2.87 -1.57 20.80
C LEU A 284 1.83 -0.64 21.43
N ALA A 285 1.23 -1.00 22.57
CA ALA A 285 0.27 -0.17 23.28
C ALA A 285 0.84 1.19 23.70
N ARG A 286 2.13 1.22 24.08
CA ARG A 286 2.81 2.48 24.48
C ARG A 286 3.09 3.42 23.32
N LEU A 287 3.35 2.89 22.13
CA LEU A 287 3.60 3.70 20.93
C LEU A 287 2.32 4.21 20.31
N TRP A 288 1.26 3.39 20.35
CA TRP A 288 -0.06 3.79 19.86
C TRP A 288 -0.60 4.97 20.67
N LEU A 289 -0.53 4.90 22.01
CA LEU A 289 -0.90 6.01 22.91
C LEU A 289 -0.04 7.28 22.70
N ARG A 290 1.19 7.18 22.16
CA ARG A 290 2.00 8.34 21.79
C ARG A 290 1.66 8.90 20.41
N GLY A 291 1.13 8.09 19.51
CA GLY A 291 0.70 8.49 18.16
C GLY A 291 -0.54 9.39 18.18
N GLU A 292 -1.52 9.07 19.03
CA GLU A 292 -2.74 9.90 19.16
C GLU A 292 -2.49 11.34 19.67
N GLN A 293 -1.40 11.56 20.41
CA GLN A 293 -1.06 12.91 20.89
C GLN A 293 -0.46 13.82 19.81
N LYS A 294 -0.09 13.29 18.64
CA LYS A 294 0.46 14.09 17.52
C LYS A 294 -0.57 14.45 16.44
N THR A 295 -1.76 13.85 16.46
CA THR A 295 -2.82 14.12 15.48
C THR A 295 -3.92 15.04 16.00
N GLY A 296 -3.76 15.62 17.18
CA GLY A 296 -4.70 16.51 17.86
C GLY A 296 -4.13 17.90 18.11
N SER A 297 -3.50 18.52 17.07
CA SER A 297 -3.11 19.95 17.13
C SER A 297 -3.39 20.58 15.79
#